data_90322d7070927bce544986e7be88c533
#
_entry.id   90322d7070927bce544986e7be88c533
#
_cell.length_a   1.000
_cell.length_b   1.000
_cell.length_c   1.000
_cell.angle_alpha   90.00
_cell.angle_beta   90.00
_cell.angle_gamma   90.00
#
_symmetry.space_group_name_H-M   'P 1'
#
loop_
_entity.id
_entity.type
_entity.pdbx_description
1 polymer ?
#
loop_
_entity_poly.entity_id
_entity_poly.type
_entity_poly.pdbx_seq_one_letter_code
_entity_poly.pdbx_strand_id
1 'polypeptide(L)'
;LMQEQLGGGNGELKAAMQYISQSFRIKNPEIKDLFLDIGAEELSHMEMVAQTINLLNGHDVNNSEVTNGEIQTHVQCGLSPVLINSSGAPWTADYVTVTGDLVADLLSNIASEQRAKVVYEYLYRQIDDKEVRATIDFLLNREEAHNALFREALNKVQKTGSNKDFGVTEDSKLYFNLSNPGPEHSAPNPTPPSFENPRQ
;
A
#
# COMPACT_ATOMS: atom_id res chain seq x y z
N LEU A 1 12.63 -3.29 -11.93
CA LEU A 1 11.51 -2.43 -11.54
C LEU A 1 10.41 -3.22 -10.81
N MET A 2 9.91 -4.33 -11.37
CA MET A 2 8.87 -5.17 -10.73
C MET A 2 9.23 -5.63 -9.33
N GLN A 3 10.51 -5.74 -9.00
CA GLN A 3 11.01 -6.13 -7.68
C GLN A 3 10.49 -5.21 -6.54
N GLU A 4 10.16 -3.93 -6.84
CA GLU A 4 9.58 -3.01 -5.87
C GLU A 4 8.20 -3.48 -5.38
N GLN A 5 7.39 -4.05 -6.28
CA GLN A 5 6.07 -4.58 -5.92
C GLN A 5 6.14 -5.95 -5.23
N LEU A 6 7.27 -6.65 -5.33
CA LEU A 6 7.47 -7.91 -4.59
C LEU A 6 7.88 -7.65 -3.14
N GLY A 7 8.97 -6.92 -2.93
CA GLY A 7 9.61 -6.78 -1.62
C GLY A 7 9.70 -5.35 -1.09
N GLY A 8 9.07 -4.39 -1.75
CA GLY A 8 9.03 -3.00 -1.30
C GLY A 8 7.96 -2.70 -0.25
N GLY A 9 8.09 -1.53 0.39
CA GLY A 9 7.17 -1.09 1.45
C GLY A 9 5.77 -0.72 0.98
N ASN A 10 5.52 -0.68 -0.34
CA ASN A 10 4.20 -0.49 -0.95
C ASN A 10 3.85 -1.67 -1.88
N GLY A 11 4.54 -2.81 -1.75
CA GLY A 11 4.32 -3.99 -2.55
C GLY A 11 3.35 -4.98 -1.93
N GLU A 12 3.04 -6.03 -2.69
CA GLU A 12 1.98 -7.00 -2.42
C GLU A 12 2.19 -7.77 -1.10
N LEU A 13 3.44 -8.19 -0.82
CA LEU A 13 3.73 -8.89 0.43
C LEU A 13 3.43 -8.02 1.65
N LYS A 14 3.76 -6.73 1.58
CA LYS A 14 3.46 -5.79 2.66
C LYS A 14 1.95 -5.64 2.84
N ALA A 15 1.19 -5.48 1.77
CA ALA A 15 -0.27 -5.36 1.78
C ALA A 15 -0.90 -6.60 2.42
N ALA A 16 -0.55 -7.79 1.92
CA ALA A 16 -1.03 -9.07 2.45
C ALA A 16 -0.77 -9.21 3.95
N MET A 17 0.49 -9.02 4.39
CA MET A 17 0.85 -9.17 5.80
C MET A 17 0.16 -8.14 6.69
N GLN A 18 -0.04 -6.93 6.21
CA GLN A 18 -0.74 -5.88 6.96
C GLN A 18 -2.22 -6.25 7.18
N TYR A 19 -2.95 -6.59 6.13
CA TYR A 19 -4.39 -6.85 6.21
C TYR A 19 -4.70 -8.11 7.00
N ILE A 20 -3.94 -9.19 6.79
CA ILE A 20 -4.06 -10.42 7.58
C ILE A 20 -3.77 -10.15 9.06
N SER A 21 -2.69 -9.41 9.38
CA SER A 21 -2.33 -9.13 10.78
C SER A 21 -3.36 -8.26 11.49
N GLN A 22 -3.90 -7.26 10.80
CA GLN A 22 -4.97 -6.40 11.33
C GLN A 22 -6.25 -7.20 11.59
N SER A 23 -6.57 -8.19 10.75
CA SER A 23 -7.79 -9.01 10.85
C SER A 23 -7.90 -9.76 12.18
N PHE A 24 -6.79 -10.11 12.83
CA PHE A 24 -6.79 -10.92 14.05
C PHE A 24 -7.54 -10.29 15.21
N ARG A 25 -7.68 -8.97 15.25
CA ARG A 25 -8.37 -8.24 16.32
C ARG A 25 -9.76 -7.74 15.93
N ILE A 26 -10.15 -7.89 14.68
CA ILE A 26 -11.46 -7.44 14.20
C ILE A 26 -12.55 -8.39 14.72
N LYS A 27 -13.52 -7.83 15.42
CA LYS A 27 -14.65 -8.59 16.01
C LYS A 27 -15.84 -8.72 15.06
N ASN A 28 -16.03 -7.74 14.18
CA ASN A 28 -17.10 -7.79 13.19
C ASN A 28 -16.72 -8.81 12.12
N PRO A 29 -17.49 -9.90 11.94
CA PRO A 29 -17.13 -10.98 11.03
C PRO A 29 -17.08 -10.50 9.57
N GLU A 30 -18.00 -9.67 9.13
CA GLU A 30 -18.05 -9.15 7.75
C GLU A 30 -16.79 -8.36 7.40
N ILE A 31 -16.35 -7.49 8.33
CA ILE A 31 -15.12 -6.69 8.10
C ILE A 31 -13.88 -7.55 8.23
N LYS A 32 -13.87 -8.52 9.15
CA LYS A 32 -12.76 -9.46 9.29
C LYS A 32 -12.59 -10.30 8.03
N ASP A 33 -13.67 -10.81 7.48
CA ASP A 33 -13.65 -11.61 6.25
C ASP A 33 -13.14 -10.77 5.07
N LEU A 34 -13.58 -9.50 4.95
CA LEU A 34 -13.07 -8.58 3.94
C LEU A 34 -11.54 -8.41 4.02
N PHE A 35 -10.98 -8.22 5.22
CA PHE A 35 -9.53 -8.07 5.40
C PHE A 35 -8.78 -9.35 5.05
N LEU A 36 -9.34 -10.52 5.36
CA LEU A 36 -8.75 -11.81 5.03
C LEU A 36 -8.84 -12.10 3.54
N ASP A 37 -9.97 -11.79 2.91
CA ASP A 37 -10.16 -11.99 1.47
C ASP A 37 -9.21 -11.12 0.66
N ILE A 38 -9.13 -9.82 0.97
CA ILE A 38 -8.17 -8.92 0.31
C ILE A 38 -6.74 -9.39 0.60
N GLY A 39 -6.40 -9.72 1.86
CA GLY A 39 -5.06 -10.21 2.20
C GLY A 39 -4.66 -11.50 1.46
N ALA A 40 -5.61 -12.41 1.22
CA ALA A 40 -5.39 -13.61 0.41
C ALA A 40 -5.22 -13.25 -1.08
N GLU A 41 -5.97 -12.29 -1.59
CA GLU A 41 -5.83 -11.79 -2.96
C GLU A 41 -4.45 -11.14 -3.17
N GLU A 42 -3.95 -10.35 -2.21
CA GLU A 42 -2.61 -9.76 -2.27
C GLU A 42 -1.48 -10.81 -2.31
N LEU A 43 -1.65 -11.96 -1.67
CA LEU A 43 -0.72 -13.07 -1.83
C LEU A 43 -0.72 -13.62 -3.26
N SER A 44 -1.87 -13.67 -3.93
CA SER A 44 -1.94 -14.06 -5.34
C SER A 44 -1.33 -13.00 -6.27
N HIS A 45 -1.50 -11.73 -5.96
CA HIS A 45 -0.81 -10.63 -6.67
C HIS A 45 0.70 -10.72 -6.51
N MET A 46 1.17 -11.02 -5.31
CA MET A 46 2.60 -11.29 -5.06
C MET A 46 3.13 -12.42 -5.96
N GLU A 47 2.36 -13.52 -6.11
CA GLU A 47 2.73 -14.61 -7.01
C GLU A 47 2.78 -14.14 -8.47
N MET A 48 1.80 -13.36 -8.93
CA MET A 48 1.80 -12.79 -10.28
C MET A 48 3.02 -11.89 -10.54
N VAL A 49 3.39 -11.06 -9.58
CA VAL A 49 4.59 -10.22 -9.65
C VAL A 49 5.85 -11.09 -9.71
N ALA A 50 5.96 -12.12 -8.87
CA ALA A 50 7.08 -13.03 -8.83
C ALA A 50 7.23 -13.81 -10.16
N GLN A 51 6.14 -14.31 -10.71
CA GLN A 51 6.15 -14.98 -12.02
C GLN A 51 6.52 -14.03 -13.16
N THR A 52 6.04 -12.79 -13.11
CA THR A 52 6.44 -11.77 -14.09
C THR A 52 7.95 -11.52 -14.06
N ILE A 53 8.55 -11.45 -12.86
CA ILE A 53 10.01 -11.33 -12.70
C ILE A 53 10.73 -12.55 -13.30
N ASN A 54 10.25 -13.76 -13.03
CA ASN A 54 10.81 -14.98 -13.58
C ASN A 54 10.81 -14.98 -15.12
N LEU A 55 9.66 -14.64 -15.72
CA LEU A 55 9.50 -14.58 -17.17
C LEU A 55 10.43 -13.53 -17.81
N LEU A 56 10.54 -12.36 -17.19
CA LEU A 56 11.44 -11.29 -17.65
C LEU A 56 12.91 -11.70 -17.57
N ASN A 57 13.28 -12.50 -16.59
CA ASN A 57 14.64 -13.01 -16.44
C ASN A 57 14.97 -14.11 -17.44
N GLY A 58 13.97 -14.74 -18.07
CA GLY A 58 14.15 -15.74 -19.11
C GLY A 58 14.80 -17.05 -18.63
N HIS A 59 14.81 -17.31 -17.31
CA HIS A 59 15.46 -18.49 -16.74
C HIS A 59 14.46 -19.55 -16.31
N ASP A 60 14.68 -20.75 -16.81
CA ASP A 60 14.23 -21.94 -16.12
C ASP A 60 15.13 -22.18 -14.89
N VAL A 61 14.56 -22.31 -13.73
CA VAL A 61 15.29 -22.50 -12.45
C VAL A 61 16.21 -23.72 -12.48
N ASN A 62 15.97 -24.66 -13.40
CA ASN A 62 16.76 -25.86 -13.60
C ASN A 62 17.93 -25.67 -14.60
N ASN A 63 18.08 -24.51 -15.17
CA ASN A 63 19.14 -24.30 -16.16
C ASN A 63 20.45 -23.95 -15.44
N SER A 64 21.42 -24.86 -15.51
CA SER A 64 22.76 -24.71 -14.94
C SER A 64 23.63 -23.65 -15.62
N GLU A 65 23.14 -23.01 -16.66
CA GLU A 65 23.81 -21.89 -17.31
C GLU A 65 23.58 -20.58 -16.53
N VAL A 66 24.16 -20.54 -15.34
CA VAL A 66 24.37 -19.27 -14.65
C VAL A 66 25.35 -18.47 -15.55
N THR A 67 24.84 -17.46 -16.21
CA THR A 67 25.70 -16.53 -16.96
C THR A 67 26.71 -15.92 -16.01
N ASN A 68 27.95 -16.30 -16.21
CA ASN A 68 29.09 -15.76 -15.48
C ASN A 68 29.14 -14.24 -15.68
N GLY A 69 28.87 -13.47 -14.65
CA GLY A 69 29.19 -12.07 -14.78
C GLY A 69 28.65 -11.09 -13.76
N GLU A 70 27.55 -11.37 -13.09
CA GLU A 70 27.04 -10.39 -12.14
C GLU A 70 26.97 -10.98 -10.71
N ILE A 71 27.70 -10.33 -9.80
CA ILE A 71 27.69 -10.66 -8.38
C ILE A 71 26.25 -10.72 -7.81
N GLN A 72 25.34 -9.87 -8.31
CA GLN A 72 23.93 -9.89 -7.95
C GLN A 72 23.25 -11.20 -8.32
N THR A 73 23.59 -11.82 -9.42
CA THR A 73 23.05 -13.11 -9.85
C THR A 73 23.43 -14.24 -8.88
N HIS A 74 24.65 -14.21 -8.34
CA HIS A 74 25.11 -15.17 -7.34
C HIS A 74 24.48 -14.94 -5.96
N VAL A 75 24.30 -13.70 -5.58
CA VAL A 75 23.70 -13.32 -4.30
C VAL A 75 22.18 -13.57 -4.30
N GLN A 76 21.53 -13.48 -5.47
CA GLN A 76 20.09 -13.64 -5.63
C GLN A 76 19.67 -15.08 -6.03
N CYS A 77 20.43 -16.07 -5.65
CA CYS A 77 20.03 -17.49 -5.82
C CYS A 77 19.64 -17.86 -7.27
N GLY A 78 20.39 -17.40 -8.27
CA GLY A 78 20.17 -17.75 -9.67
C GLY A 78 19.01 -16.96 -10.32
N LEU A 79 18.77 -15.74 -9.90
CA LEU A 79 17.74 -14.83 -10.40
C LEU A 79 16.28 -15.18 -9.97
N SER A 80 16.13 -16.04 -8.98
CA SER A 80 14.80 -16.23 -8.38
C SER A 80 14.27 -14.91 -7.79
N PRO A 81 12.97 -14.65 -7.85
CA PRO A 81 12.38 -13.54 -7.14
C PRO A 81 12.66 -13.68 -5.64
N VAL A 82 13.30 -12.70 -5.06
CA VAL A 82 13.61 -12.65 -3.63
C VAL A 82 12.86 -11.50 -2.97
N LEU A 83 12.62 -11.59 -1.67
CA LEU A 83 11.84 -10.59 -0.93
C LEU A 83 12.70 -9.35 -0.62
N ILE A 84 13.09 -8.66 -1.67
CA ILE A 84 13.83 -7.38 -1.62
C ILE A 84 13.10 -6.33 -2.47
N ASN A 85 13.37 -5.07 -2.19
CA ASN A 85 12.89 -3.97 -3.03
C ASN A 85 13.79 -3.77 -4.28
N SER A 86 13.48 -2.78 -5.11
CA SER A 86 14.23 -2.46 -6.32
C SER A 86 15.67 -1.99 -6.07
N SER A 87 15.99 -1.58 -4.85
CA SER A 87 17.34 -1.17 -4.42
C SER A 87 18.13 -2.30 -3.77
N GLY A 88 17.55 -3.51 -3.66
CA GLY A 88 18.17 -4.66 -3.01
C GLY A 88 18.01 -4.68 -1.49
N ALA A 89 17.27 -3.76 -0.90
CA ALA A 89 16.98 -3.80 0.54
C ALA A 89 15.96 -4.90 0.86
N PRO A 90 16.20 -5.74 1.87
CA PRO A 90 15.31 -6.83 2.22
C PRO A 90 13.97 -6.31 2.74
N TRP A 91 12.90 -7.05 2.46
CA TRP A 91 11.62 -6.81 3.07
C TRP A 91 11.71 -6.94 4.59
N THR A 92 10.99 -6.09 5.30
CA THR A 92 10.96 -6.10 6.77
C THR A 92 9.54 -5.95 7.28
N ALA A 93 9.25 -6.55 8.44
CA ALA A 93 7.99 -6.39 9.14
C ALA A 93 7.72 -4.94 9.60
N ASP A 94 8.74 -4.09 9.62
CA ASP A 94 8.59 -2.65 9.93
C ASP A 94 7.71 -1.90 8.91
N TYR A 95 7.50 -2.49 7.73
CA TYR A 95 6.56 -1.96 6.75
C TYR A 95 5.09 -2.14 7.17
N VAL A 96 4.81 -3.07 8.08
CA VAL A 96 3.46 -3.48 8.46
C VAL A 96 2.94 -2.59 9.58
N THR A 97 1.83 -1.91 9.35
CA THR A 97 1.15 -1.08 10.35
C THR A 97 -0.06 -1.83 10.92
N VAL A 98 -0.05 -2.07 12.23
CA VAL A 98 -1.17 -2.66 12.98
C VAL A 98 -1.37 -1.87 14.25
N THR A 99 -2.44 -1.09 14.33
CA THR A 99 -2.73 -0.27 15.52
C THR A 99 -3.71 -0.94 16.45
N GLY A 100 -4.60 -1.77 15.92
CA GLY A 100 -5.73 -2.36 16.62
C GLY A 100 -6.93 -1.41 16.78
N ASP A 101 -6.82 -0.18 16.26
CA ASP A 101 -7.95 0.72 16.03
C ASP A 101 -8.42 0.53 14.57
N LEU A 102 -9.68 0.13 14.42
CA LEU A 102 -10.20 -0.26 13.10
C LEU A 102 -10.28 0.92 12.12
N VAL A 103 -10.53 2.13 12.61
CA VAL A 103 -10.58 3.33 11.76
C VAL A 103 -9.17 3.70 11.29
N ALA A 104 -8.19 3.69 12.20
CA ALA A 104 -6.80 3.97 11.87
C ALA A 104 -6.24 2.93 10.90
N ASP A 105 -6.52 1.64 11.12
CA ASP A 105 -6.09 0.56 10.26
C ASP A 105 -6.73 0.66 8.86
N LEU A 106 -8.05 0.94 8.76
CA LEU A 106 -8.74 1.15 7.48
C LEU A 106 -8.19 2.36 6.71
N LEU A 107 -7.95 3.49 7.38
CA LEU A 107 -7.34 4.66 6.75
C LEU A 107 -5.92 4.36 6.24
N SER A 108 -5.15 3.61 7.01
CA SER A 108 -3.82 3.14 6.62
C SER A 108 -3.88 2.25 5.37
N ASN A 109 -4.87 1.35 5.29
CA ASN A 109 -5.07 0.46 4.15
C ASN A 109 -5.49 1.23 2.90
N ILE A 110 -6.47 2.13 3.00
CA ILE A 110 -6.86 3.01 1.88
C ILE A 110 -5.65 3.78 1.33
N ALA A 111 -4.81 4.31 2.22
CA ALA A 111 -3.58 4.99 1.81
C ALA A 111 -2.53 4.02 1.22
N SER A 112 -2.48 2.77 1.67
CA SER A 112 -1.61 1.72 1.14
C SER A 112 -1.97 1.39 -0.31
N GLU A 113 -3.25 1.08 -0.59
CA GLU A 113 -3.76 0.81 -1.92
C GLU A 113 -3.47 1.98 -2.88
N GLN A 114 -3.69 3.20 -2.42
CA GLN A 114 -3.42 4.38 -3.24
C GLN A 114 -1.92 4.51 -3.57
N ARG A 115 -1.02 4.16 -2.66
CA ARG A 115 0.44 4.18 -2.93
C ARG A 115 0.84 3.06 -3.88
N ALA A 116 0.31 1.84 -3.70
CA ALA A 116 0.54 0.72 -4.60
C ALA A 116 0.11 1.06 -6.02
N LYS A 117 -1.09 1.63 -6.19
CA LYS A 117 -1.57 2.13 -7.47
C LYS A 117 -0.58 3.11 -8.12
N VAL A 118 -0.08 4.11 -7.37
CA VAL A 118 0.90 5.07 -7.90
C VAL A 118 2.18 4.38 -8.38
N VAL A 119 2.67 3.38 -7.66
CA VAL A 119 3.84 2.60 -8.09
C VAL A 119 3.54 1.85 -9.38
N TYR A 120 2.39 1.20 -9.49
CA TYR A 120 1.98 0.52 -10.73
C TYR A 120 1.85 1.47 -11.91
N GLU A 121 1.31 2.67 -11.71
CA GLU A 121 1.24 3.70 -12.76
C GLU A 121 2.64 4.11 -13.25
N TYR A 122 3.62 4.25 -12.33
CA TYR A 122 5.01 4.53 -12.69
C TYR A 122 5.64 3.38 -13.49
N LEU A 123 5.45 2.15 -13.04
CA LEU A 123 5.95 0.96 -13.72
C LEU A 123 5.36 0.85 -15.14
N TYR A 124 4.05 1.04 -15.27
CA TYR A 124 3.34 0.99 -16.54
C TYR A 124 3.91 1.97 -17.58
N ARG A 125 4.29 3.17 -17.14
CA ARG A 125 4.88 4.20 -18.01
C ARG A 125 6.31 3.91 -18.44
N GLN A 126 7.04 3.08 -17.68
CA GLN A 126 8.45 2.79 -17.92
C GLN A 126 8.71 1.46 -18.63
N ILE A 127 7.68 0.63 -18.77
CA ILE A 127 7.79 -0.71 -19.33
C ILE A 127 7.11 -0.72 -20.70
N ASP A 128 7.84 -1.13 -21.74
CA ASP A 128 7.32 -1.21 -23.10
C ASP A 128 6.73 -2.59 -23.45
N ASP A 129 7.10 -3.63 -22.70
CA ASP A 129 6.60 -4.97 -22.90
C ASP A 129 5.09 -5.05 -22.69
N LYS A 130 4.37 -5.54 -23.70
CA LYS A 130 2.90 -5.53 -23.71
C LYS A 130 2.29 -6.50 -22.69
N GLU A 131 2.91 -7.64 -22.47
CA GLU A 131 2.40 -8.68 -21.57
C GLU A 131 2.61 -8.25 -20.12
N VAL A 132 3.76 -7.68 -19.82
CA VAL A 132 4.04 -7.07 -18.50
C VAL A 132 3.09 -5.91 -18.22
N ARG A 133 2.83 -5.06 -19.22
CA ARG A 133 1.86 -3.95 -19.08
C ARG A 133 0.45 -4.46 -18.84
N ALA A 134 0.04 -5.56 -19.47
CA ALA A 134 -1.27 -6.14 -19.24
C ALA A 134 -1.39 -6.67 -17.80
N THR A 135 -0.33 -7.29 -17.26
CA THR A 135 -0.29 -7.71 -15.85
C THR A 135 -0.38 -6.51 -14.90
N ILE A 136 0.39 -5.46 -15.17
CA ILE A 136 0.36 -4.22 -14.36
C ILE A 136 -1.02 -3.56 -14.40
N ASP A 137 -1.66 -3.50 -15.56
CA ASP A 137 -3.00 -2.93 -15.72
C ASP A 137 -4.04 -3.71 -14.92
N PHE A 138 -3.95 -5.04 -14.94
CA PHE A 138 -4.80 -5.88 -14.10
C PHE A 138 -4.60 -5.56 -12.61
N LEU A 139 -3.37 -5.58 -12.11
CA LEU A 139 -3.05 -5.33 -10.71
C LEU A 139 -3.50 -3.92 -10.29
N LEU A 140 -3.23 -2.90 -11.10
CA LEU A 140 -3.66 -1.52 -10.86
C LEU A 140 -5.19 -1.41 -10.67
N ASN A 141 -5.97 -2.12 -11.48
CA ASN A 141 -7.42 -2.16 -11.34
C ASN A 141 -7.86 -2.87 -10.05
N ARG A 142 -7.08 -3.87 -9.57
CA ARG A 142 -7.36 -4.51 -8.28
C ARG A 142 -7.09 -3.57 -7.10
N GLU A 143 -6.01 -2.79 -7.13
CA GLU A 143 -5.74 -1.75 -6.13
C GLU A 143 -6.89 -0.74 -6.00
N GLU A 144 -7.50 -0.35 -7.13
CA GLU A 144 -8.68 0.52 -7.12
C GLU A 144 -9.88 -0.16 -6.47
N ALA A 145 -10.11 -1.43 -6.75
CA ALA A 145 -11.20 -2.21 -6.16
C ALA A 145 -11.00 -2.37 -4.64
N HIS A 146 -9.81 -2.73 -4.19
CA HIS A 146 -9.48 -2.84 -2.77
C HIS A 146 -9.64 -1.51 -2.03
N ASN A 147 -9.16 -0.42 -2.62
CA ASN A 147 -9.35 0.93 -2.09
C ASN A 147 -10.85 1.25 -1.89
N ALA A 148 -11.69 0.94 -2.88
CA ALA A 148 -13.13 1.15 -2.78
C ALA A 148 -13.78 0.30 -1.68
N LEU A 149 -13.40 -0.97 -1.56
CA LEU A 149 -13.88 -1.88 -0.52
C LEU A 149 -13.50 -1.42 0.89
N PHE A 150 -12.26 -0.98 1.11
CA PHE A 150 -11.83 -0.43 2.38
C PHE A 150 -12.54 0.89 2.73
N ARG A 151 -12.85 1.74 1.73
CA ARG A 151 -13.66 2.96 1.94
C ARG A 151 -15.08 2.61 2.36
N GLU A 152 -15.68 1.58 1.77
CA GLU A 152 -17.01 1.11 2.16
C GLU A 152 -17.00 0.58 3.59
N ALA A 153 -16.00 -0.24 3.95
CA ALA A 153 -15.83 -0.74 5.31
C ALA A 153 -15.66 0.42 6.31
N LEU A 154 -14.85 1.42 6.00
CA LEU A 154 -14.67 2.61 6.83
C LEU A 154 -16.01 3.34 7.06
N ASN A 155 -16.79 3.54 6.02
CA ASN A 155 -18.11 4.16 6.11
C ASN A 155 -19.07 3.36 7.01
N LYS A 156 -19.04 2.02 6.92
CA LYS A 156 -19.85 1.15 7.79
C LYS A 156 -19.43 1.29 9.25
N VAL A 157 -18.13 1.26 9.55
CA VAL A 157 -17.59 1.40 10.91
C VAL A 157 -17.96 2.74 11.52
N GLN A 158 -17.82 3.83 10.77
CA GLN A 158 -18.14 5.17 11.26
C GLN A 158 -19.65 5.37 11.51
N LYS A 159 -20.52 4.76 10.71
CA LYS A 159 -21.98 4.84 10.89
C LYS A 159 -22.47 4.03 12.08
N THR A 160 -21.82 2.93 12.44
CA THR A 160 -22.27 2.06 13.55
C THR A 160 -21.89 2.58 14.95
N GLY A 161 -21.15 3.70 15.02
CA GLY A 161 -20.88 4.40 16.28
C GLY A 161 -20.06 3.63 17.32
N SER A 162 -19.45 2.50 16.93
CA SER A 162 -18.60 1.70 17.82
C SER A 162 -17.22 2.32 18.05
N ASN A 163 -16.77 3.18 17.14
CA ASN A 163 -15.64 4.06 17.36
C ASN A 163 -16.17 5.45 17.66
N LYS A 164 -15.97 5.88 18.88
CA LYS A 164 -16.21 7.28 19.22
C LYS A 164 -15.25 8.11 18.37
N ASP A 165 -15.79 8.73 17.33
CA ASP A 165 -15.21 9.94 16.81
C ASP A 165 -15.24 10.93 17.97
N PHE A 166 -14.08 11.27 18.50
CA PHE A 166 -13.98 12.28 19.57
C PHE A 166 -14.41 13.65 19.08
N GLY A 167 -14.83 13.74 17.82
CA GLY A 167 -15.29 14.96 17.19
C GLY A 167 -14.17 15.97 16.98
N VAL A 168 -14.55 17.07 16.40
CA VAL A 168 -13.67 18.22 16.25
C VAL A 168 -13.69 19.00 17.55
N THR A 169 -12.60 18.97 18.33
CA THR A 169 -12.46 19.81 19.52
C THR A 169 -12.33 21.28 19.12
N GLU A 170 -12.62 22.20 20.04
CA GLU A 170 -12.39 23.64 19.79
C GLU A 170 -10.94 23.91 19.41
N ASP A 171 -9.98 23.21 20.03
CA ASP A 171 -8.55 23.33 19.73
C ASP A 171 -8.21 22.87 18.29
N SER A 172 -8.91 21.87 17.76
CA SER A 172 -8.68 21.39 16.39
C SER A 172 -9.21 22.36 15.31
N LYS A 173 -10.02 23.35 15.70
CA LYS A 173 -10.46 24.42 14.82
C LYS A 173 -9.46 25.56 14.73
N LEU A 174 -8.45 25.59 15.60
CA LEU A 174 -7.45 26.62 15.61
C LEU A 174 -6.41 26.32 14.52
N TYR A 175 -6.16 27.30 13.67
CA TYR A 175 -5.12 27.25 12.67
C TYR A 175 -3.85 27.95 13.20
N PHE A 176 -2.77 27.18 13.33
CA PHE A 176 -1.47 27.70 13.77
C PHE A 176 -0.59 27.94 12.54
N ASN A 177 -0.40 29.21 12.15
CA ASN A 177 0.51 29.56 11.08
C ASN A 177 1.96 29.57 11.57
N LEU A 178 2.58 28.38 11.59
CA LEU A 178 3.97 28.20 12.02
C LEU A 178 4.98 28.41 10.89
N SER A 179 4.49 28.55 9.64
CA SER A 179 5.36 28.70 8.46
C SER A 179 5.81 30.14 8.23
N ASN A 180 5.18 31.11 8.86
CA ASN A 180 5.49 32.53 8.71
C ASN A 180 5.75 33.18 10.07
N PRO A 181 6.98 33.07 10.60
CA PRO A 181 7.33 33.65 11.89
C PRO A 181 7.47 35.18 11.80
N GLY A 182 6.36 35.86 11.52
CA GLY A 182 6.29 37.33 11.65
C GLY A 182 6.18 37.75 13.10
N PRO A 183 6.38 39.05 13.41
CA PRO A 183 6.31 39.59 14.79
C PRO A 183 4.90 39.52 15.41
N GLU A 184 3.95 38.88 14.76
CA GLU A 184 2.54 38.87 15.14
C GLU A 184 2.06 37.59 15.85
N HIS A 185 2.93 36.89 16.56
CA HIS A 185 2.52 35.75 17.39
C HIS A 185 1.55 36.12 18.54
N SER A 186 1.14 37.37 18.64
CA SER A 186 0.17 37.84 19.62
C SER A 186 -1.21 38.19 19.07
N ALA A 187 -1.43 38.07 17.76
CA ALA A 187 -2.76 38.25 17.17
C ALA A 187 -3.58 36.96 17.22
N PRO A 188 -4.90 37.01 17.48
CA PRO A 188 -5.73 35.84 17.35
C PRO A 188 -5.62 35.26 15.95
N ASN A 189 -5.45 33.95 15.84
CA ASN A 189 -5.30 33.25 14.58
C ASN A 189 -6.43 33.64 13.61
N PRO A 190 -6.12 33.91 12.34
CA PRO A 190 -7.14 34.12 11.34
C PRO A 190 -8.02 32.87 11.26
N THR A 191 -9.30 33.09 11.04
CA THR A 191 -10.26 32.00 10.80
C THR A 191 -9.68 31.07 9.71
N PRO A 192 -9.63 29.75 9.95
CA PRO A 192 -9.15 28.83 8.93
C PRO A 192 -9.96 29.02 7.64
N PRO A 193 -9.30 28.90 6.47
CA PRO A 193 -10.02 28.98 5.21
C PRO A 193 -11.15 27.94 5.22
N SER A 194 -12.37 28.38 4.91
CA SER A 194 -13.49 27.47 4.72
C SER A 194 -13.16 26.58 3.52
N PHE A 195 -12.89 25.31 3.76
CA PHE A 195 -12.86 24.33 2.69
C PHE A 195 -14.30 24.14 2.23
N GLU A 196 -14.71 24.88 1.22
CA GLU A 196 -15.95 24.58 0.52
C GLU A 196 -15.82 23.16 -0.04
N ASN A 197 -16.74 22.33 0.38
CA ASN A 197 -16.80 20.95 -0.08
C ASN A 197 -17.10 20.98 -1.60
N PRO A 198 -16.21 20.53 -2.49
CA PRO A 198 -16.41 20.63 -3.93
C PRO A 198 -17.46 19.66 -4.47
N ARG A 199 -18.40 19.18 -3.62
CA ARG A 199 -19.49 18.29 -4.00
C ARG A 199 -20.82 18.90 -3.55
N GLN A 200 -21.33 19.76 -4.36
CA GLN A 200 -22.75 19.89 -4.65
C GLN A 200 -23.01 19.62 -6.11
#